data_40981139aed92ab62670404609ae39e3
#
_entry.id   40981139aed92ab62670404609ae39e3
#
_cell.length_a   1.000
_cell.length_b   1.000
_cell.length_c   1.000
_cell.angle_alpha   90.00
_cell.angle_beta   90.00
_cell.angle_gamma   90.00
#
_symmetry.space_group_name_H-M   'P 1'
#
loop_
_entity.id
_entity.type
_entity.pdbx_description
1 polymer ?
#
loop_
_entity_poly.entity_id
_entity_poly.type
_entity_poly.pdbx_seq_one_letter_code
_entity_poly.pdbx_strand_id
1 'polypeptide(L)'
;MRRLQMVREQFGSATLIRLRGAFDLPQALELRGALHELGSEVIIDFSQVEDLRVHALGIVAQSAQPGLHLLGLRQHHVDVLGYLGFDVDDGGRLLRREAGAGAR
;
A
#
# COMPACT_ATOMS: atom_id res chain seq x y z
N MET A 1 -21.79 -5.79 6.09
CA MET A 1 -20.50 -5.60 5.40
C MET A 1 -20.13 -4.12 5.37
N ARG A 2 -18.94 -3.81 5.79
CA ARG A 2 -18.50 -2.43 5.84
C ARG A 2 -17.84 -2.03 4.53
N ARG A 3 -18.26 -0.90 4.03
CA ARG A 3 -17.62 -0.34 2.86
C ARG A 3 -16.29 0.28 3.23
N LEU A 4 -15.36 0.27 2.31
CA LEU A 4 -14.12 0.99 2.49
C LEU A 4 -14.38 2.49 2.45
N GLN A 5 -13.82 3.19 3.42
CA GLN A 5 -13.80 4.64 3.42
C GLN A 5 -12.38 5.10 3.17
N MET A 6 -12.25 6.10 2.33
CA MET A 6 -10.96 6.61 1.93
C MET A 6 -10.95 8.11 2.19
N VAL A 7 -10.06 8.55 3.05
CA VAL A 7 -9.93 9.97 3.39
C VAL A 7 -8.56 10.45 2.96
N ARG A 8 -8.52 11.52 2.19
CA ARG A 8 -7.27 12.11 1.72
C ARG A 8 -6.96 13.36 2.49
N GLU A 9 -5.70 13.50 2.88
CA GLU A 9 -5.20 14.69 3.53
C GLU A 9 -3.89 15.09 2.87
N GLN A 10 -3.70 16.39 2.68
CA GLN A 10 -2.50 16.89 2.03
C GLN A 10 -1.55 17.45 3.08
N PHE A 11 -0.29 17.05 3.02
CA PHE A 11 0.76 17.53 3.92
C PHE A 11 1.93 17.99 3.06
N GLY A 12 1.98 19.29 2.75
CA GLY A 12 3.00 19.80 1.88
C GLY A 12 2.92 19.12 0.52
N SER A 13 3.98 18.43 0.11
CA SER A 13 4.01 17.72 -1.17
C SER A 13 3.54 16.27 -1.03
N ALA A 14 3.26 15.81 0.18
CA ALA A 14 2.84 14.44 0.42
C ALA A 14 1.33 14.34 0.56
N THR A 15 0.76 13.22 0.15
CA THR A 15 -0.66 12.93 0.31
C THR A 15 -0.80 11.75 1.25
N LEU A 16 -1.61 11.91 2.28
CA LEU A 16 -1.95 10.82 3.19
C LEU A 16 -3.33 10.30 2.81
N ILE A 17 -3.43 9.00 2.61
CA ILE A 17 -4.70 8.34 2.34
C ILE A 17 -4.97 7.39 3.49
N ARG A 18 -6.02 7.69 4.26
CA ARG A 18 -6.44 6.81 5.34
C ARG A 18 -7.56 5.91 4.84
N LEU A 19 -7.39 4.62 5.09
CA LEU A 19 -8.37 3.62 4.69
C LEU A 19 -9.04 3.08 5.95
N ARG A 20 -10.34 2.85 5.86
CA ARG A 20 -11.12 2.28 6.96
C ARG A 20 -12.12 1.29 6.38
N GLY A 21 -12.22 0.13 7.01
CA GLY A 21 -13.17 -0.89 6.62
C GLY A 21 -12.52 -2.06 5.91
N ALA A 22 -13.23 -2.65 4.96
CA ALA A 22 -12.75 -3.83 4.24
C ALA A 22 -12.01 -3.40 2.98
N PHE A 23 -10.83 -3.96 2.77
CA PHE A 23 -10.02 -3.65 1.60
C PHE A 23 -9.85 -4.90 0.76
N ASP A 24 -10.63 -4.99 -0.30
CA ASP A 24 -10.67 -6.13 -1.20
C ASP A 24 -10.29 -5.68 -2.60
N LEU A 25 -10.38 -6.57 -3.56
CA LEU A 25 -9.91 -6.35 -4.91
C LEU A 25 -10.49 -5.11 -5.60
N PRO A 26 -11.81 -4.87 -5.57
CA PRO A 26 -12.36 -3.67 -6.22
C PRO A 26 -11.78 -2.38 -5.62
N GLN A 27 -11.61 -2.35 -4.31
CA GLN A 27 -11.07 -1.18 -3.63
C GLN A 27 -9.59 -0.97 -3.99
N ALA A 28 -8.86 -2.08 -4.15
CA ALA A 28 -7.46 -1.98 -4.54
C ALA A 28 -7.31 -1.40 -5.95
N LEU A 29 -8.18 -1.80 -6.87
CA LEU A 29 -8.16 -1.28 -8.23
C LEU A 29 -8.49 0.21 -8.25
N GLU A 30 -9.45 0.61 -7.44
CA GLU A 30 -9.82 2.01 -7.31
C GLU A 30 -8.65 2.83 -6.76
N LEU A 31 -8.01 2.32 -5.72
CA LEU A 31 -6.85 3.00 -5.13
C LEU A 31 -5.71 3.09 -6.12
N ARG A 32 -5.48 2.03 -6.90
CA ARG A 32 -4.44 2.04 -7.92
C ARG A 32 -4.64 3.19 -8.90
N GLY A 33 -5.89 3.39 -9.34
CA GLY A 33 -6.19 4.50 -10.22
C GLY A 33 -5.87 5.84 -9.58
N ALA A 34 -6.22 6.00 -8.31
CA ALA A 34 -5.92 7.24 -7.60
C ALA A 34 -4.42 7.47 -7.48
N LEU A 35 -3.67 6.41 -7.23
CA LEU A 35 -2.21 6.53 -7.09
C LEU A 35 -1.55 7.01 -8.38
N HIS A 36 -2.06 6.59 -9.52
CA HIS A 36 -1.53 7.05 -10.81
C HIS A 36 -1.66 8.55 -10.97
N GLU A 37 -2.69 9.14 -10.39
CA GLU A 37 -2.93 10.57 -10.53
C GLU A 37 -2.11 11.41 -9.57
N LEU A 38 -1.72 10.83 -8.44
CA LEU A 38 -1.09 11.61 -7.39
C LEU A 38 0.37 11.93 -7.68
N GLY A 39 1.10 11.00 -8.23
CA GLY A 39 2.43 11.25 -8.78
C GLY A 39 3.53 11.67 -7.82
N SER A 40 3.23 12.01 -6.58
CA SER A 40 4.23 12.46 -5.62
C SER A 40 4.27 11.49 -4.45
N GLU A 41 4.86 11.91 -3.35
CA GLU A 41 4.92 11.06 -2.16
C GLU A 41 3.52 10.77 -1.64
N VAL A 42 3.23 9.49 -1.42
CA VAL A 42 1.93 9.05 -0.95
C VAL A 42 2.12 8.14 0.25
N ILE A 43 1.36 8.39 1.29
CA ILE A 43 1.37 7.57 2.51
C ILE A 43 -0.02 6.95 2.63
N ILE A 44 -0.08 5.63 2.69
CA ILE A 44 -1.36 4.93 2.85
C ILE A 44 -1.40 4.32 4.25
N ASP A 45 -2.41 4.68 5.01
CA ASP A 45 -2.56 4.22 6.38
C ASP A 45 -3.61 3.11 6.44
N PHE A 46 -3.16 1.90 6.75
CA PHE A 46 -4.01 0.71 6.85
C PHE A 46 -4.44 0.42 8.28
N SER A 47 -4.11 1.28 9.25
CA SER A 47 -4.33 0.97 10.66
C SER A 47 -5.82 0.76 11.00
N GLN A 48 -6.72 1.32 10.22
CA GLN A 48 -8.15 1.20 10.44
C GLN A 48 -8.82 0.19 9.50
N VAL A 49 -8.04 -0.52 8.71
CA VAL A 49 -8.57 -1.54 7.81
C VAL A 49 -8.85 -2.79 8.64
N GLU A 50 -10.09 -3.28 8.55
CA GLU A 50 -10.52 -4.44 9.33
C GLU A 50 -10.22 -5.75 8.63
N ASP A 51 -10.31 -5.75 7.32
CA ASP A 51 -10.13 -6.97 6.51
C ASP A 51 -9.29 -6.60 5.31
N LEU A 52 -8.04 -7.03 5.30
CA LEU A 52 -7.10 -6.72 4.23
C LEU A 52 -6.79 -8.01 3.47
N ARG A 53 -7.29 -8.09 2.24
CA ARG A 53 -7.08 -9.26 1.41
C ARG A 53 -5.69 -9.24 0.78
N VAL A 54 -5.08 -10.40 0.72
CA VAL A 54 -3.71 -10.54 0.20
C VAL A 54 -3.62 -10.06 -1.26
N HIS A 55 -4.60 -10.43 -2.08
CA HIS A 55 -4.59 -10.01 -3.48
C HIS A 55 -4.69 -8.50 -3.62
N ALA A 56 -5.50 -7.88 -2.78
CA ALA A 56 -5.64 -6.42 -2.79
C ALA A 56 -4.32 -5.75 -2.42
N LEU A 57 -3.66 -6.27 -1.40
CA LEU A 57 -2.37 -5.74 -0.98
C LEU A 57 -1.34 -5.88 -2.09
N GLY A 58 -1.36 -7.01 -2.80
CA GLY A 58 -0.46 -7.24 -3.91
C GLY A 58 -0.65 -6.23 -5.03
N ILE A 59 -1.90 -5.87 -5.33
CA ILE A 59 -2.17 -4.88 -6.36
C ILE A 59 -1.60 -3.52 -5.98
N VAL A 60 -1.78 -3.12 -4.72
CA VAL A 60 -1.23 -1.85 -4.24
C VAL A 60 0.29 -1.87 -4.36
N ALA A 61 0.93 -2.95 -3.92
CA ALA A 61 2.38 -3.05 -3.96
C ALA A 61 2.92 -3.01 -5.39
N GLN A 62 2.25 -3.71 -6.30
CA GLN A 62 2.68 -3.74 -7.69
C GLN A 62 2.47 -2.41 -8.40
N SER A 63 1.58 -1.59 -7.87
CA SER A 63 1.35 -0.25 -8.40
C SER A 63 2.34 0.75 -7.83
N ALA A 64 3.21 0.29 -6.94
CA ALA A 64 4.08 1.18 -6.21
C ALA A 64 4.96 1.98 -7.14
N GLN A 65 5.00 3.24 -6.87
CA GLN A 65 5.92 4.17 -7.49
C GLN A 65 6.83 4.70 -6.40
N PRO A 66 7.95 5.30 -6.77
CA PRO A 66 8.85 5.84 -5.76
C PRO A 66 8.10 6.79 -4.84
N GLY A 67 8.36 6.68 -3.55
CA GLY A 67 7.71 7.54 -2.58
C GLY A 67 6.44 6.97 -1.95
N LEU A 68 6.13 5.71 -2.19
CA LEU A 68 4.96 5.11 -1.55
C LEU A 68 5.33 4.56 -0.18
N HIS A 69 4.58 4.97 0.83
CA HIS A 69 4.75 4.51 2.21
C HIS A 69 3.47 3.82 2.68
N LEU A 70 3.62 2.70 3.35
CA LEU A 70 2.50 1.93 3.89
C LEU A 70 2.61 1.89 5.40
N LEU A 71 1.62 2.44 6.08
CA LEU A 71 1.60 2.47 7.54
C LEU A 71 0.50 1.57 8.06
N GLY A 72 0.69 1.05 9.27
CA GLY A 72 -0.35 0.31 9.96
C GLY A 72 -0.51 -1.12 9.48
N LEU A 73 0.43 -1.65 8.73
CA LEU A 73 0.40 -3.05 8.32
C LEU A 73 0.80 -3.94 9.49
N ARG A 74 0.13 -5.08 9.58
CA ARG A 74 0.51 -6.09 10.56
C ARG A 74 1.68 -6.91 10.03
N GLN A 75 2.37 -7.59 10.93
CA GLN A 75 3.56 -8.32 10.56
C GLN A 75 3.29 -9.34 9.46
N HIS A 76 2.17 -10.05 9.53
CA HIS A 76 1.90 -11.06 8.51
C HIS A 76 1.66 -10.43 7.13
N HIS A 77 1.18 -9.20 7.07
CA HIS A 77 1.04 -8.50 5.80
C HIS A 77 2.41 -8.11 5.25
N VAL A 78 3.31 -7.69 6.12
CA VAL A 78 4.67 -7.39 5.71
C VAL A 78 5.35 -8.66 5.18
N ASP A 79 5.10 -9.79 5.85
CA ASP A 79 5.66 -11.06 5.42
C ASP A 79 5.15 -11.45 4.02
N VAL A 80 3.85 -11.25 3.79
CA VAL A 80 3.26 -11.53 2.48
C VAL A 80 3.92 -10.66 1.40
N LEU A 81 4.13 -9.39 1.70
CA LEU A 81 4.80 -8.50 0.76
C LEU A 81 6.20 -9.01 0.45
N GLY A 82 6.89 -9.55 1.46
CA GLY A 82 8.20 -10.14 1.26
C GLY A 82 8.17 -11.29 0.26
N TYR A 83 7.16 -12.14 0.34
CA TYR A 83 6.98 -13.22 -0.64
C TYR A 83 6.72 -12.69 -2.04
N LEU A 84 6.12 -11.52 -2.14
CA LEU A 84 5.83 -10.92 -3.44
C LEU A 84 6.99 -10.10 -3.98
N GLY A 85 8.09 -10.02 -3.25
CA GLY A 85 9.27 -9.31 -3.70
C GLY A 85 9.39 -7.88 -3.22
N PHE A 86 8.70 -7.53 -2.14
CA PHE A 86 8.71 -6.18 -1.59
C PHE A 86 9.18 -6.19 -0.15
N ASP A 87 9.89 -5.15 0.23
CA ASP A 87 10.28 -4.91 1.61
C ASP A 87 9.64 -3.61 2.08
N VAL A 88 9.37 -3.53 3.37
CA VAL A 88 8.86 -2.32 4.00
C VAL A 88 9.87 -1.92 5.06
N ASP A 89 10.44 -0.73 4.93
CA ASP A 89 11.45 -0.30 5.88
C ASP A 89 10.81 0.25 7.16
N ASP A 90 11.64 0.72 8.09
CA ASP A 90 11.16 1.17 9.40
C ASP A 90 10.20 2.35 9.29
N GLY A 91 10.34 3.17 8.27
CA GLY A 91 9.43 4.29 8.05
C GLY A 91 8.21 3.95 7.23
N GLY A 92 8.03 2.67 6.88
CA GLY A 92 6.89 2.24 6.08
C GLY A 92 7.11 2.34 4.58
N ARG A 93 8.28 2.75 4.16
CA ARG A 93 8.56 2.91 2.74
C ARG A 93 8.59 1.56 2.05
N LEU A 94 7.84 1.47 0.95
CA LEU A 94 7.77 0.24 0.17
C LEU A 94 8.91 0.22 -0.83
N LEU A 95 9.71 -0.85 -0.77
CA LEU A 95 10.86 -1.01 -1.62
C LEU A 95 10.70 -2.30 -2.42
N ARG A 96 10.89 -2.20 -3.71
CA ARG A 96 10.85 -3.40 -4.55
C ARG A 96 12.22 -4.06 -4.53
N ARG A 97 12.24 -5.34 -4.19
CA ARG A 97 13.46 -6.11 -4.24
C ARG A 97 13.82 -6.35 -5.70
N GLU A 98 15.08 -6.14 -6.04
CA GLU A 98 15.50 -6.37 -7.41
C GLU A 98 15.54 -7.85 -7.69
N ALA A 99 14.77 -8.28 -8.67
CA ALA A 99 14.69 -9.69 -8.99
C ALA A 99 16.05 -10.25 -9.38
N GLY A 100 16.83 -9.49 -10.08
CA GLY A 100 18.13 -9.95 -10.52
C GLY A 100 19.14 -10.14 -9.41
N ALA A 101 19.00 -9.36 -8.35
CA ALA A 101 20.00 -9.38 -7.28
C ALA A 101 20.03 -10.70 -6.55
N GLY A 102 18.89 -11.36 -6.42
CA GLY A 102 18.85 -12.63 -5.74
C GLY A 102 18.85 -13.83 -6.66
N ALA A 103 18.92 -13.60 -7.91
CA ALA A 103 18.70 -14.65 -8.89
C ALA A 103 19.93 -15.50 -9.14
N ARG A 104 20.86 -15.32 -8.41
CA ARG A 104 22.02 -16.08 -8.72
C ARG A 104 22.42 -17.03 -7.75
#